data_219cc8d6a605298b30af479fc8c4307d
#
_entry.id   219cc8d6a605298b30af479fc8c4307d
#
_cell.length_a   1.000
_cell.length_b   1.000
_cell.length_c   1.000
_cell.angle_alpha   90.00
_cell.angle_beta   90.00
_cell.angle_gamma   90.00
#
_symmetry.space_group_name_H-M   'P 1'
#
loop_
_entity.id
_entity.type
_entity.pdbx_description
1 polymer ?
#
loop_
_entity_poly.entity_id
_entity_poly.type
_entity_poly.pdbx_seq_one_letter_code
_entity_poly.pdbx_strand_id
1 'polypeptide(L)'
;MLSVILGLATKQVDYTLAFVHADVKEDVFVRMAKGFEKQGYVYKLKKSVYGLRQSPLNFFQHLKEGMEARGFVQSKHDPCLFISDKVICLCYVDDCLFFAKDSTDIDAMIESLRRPEPTAFDLNIEDDVAGFLGILMSK
;
A
#
# COMPACT_ATOMS: atom_id res chain seq x y z
N MET A 1 -12.27 -15.97 3.09
CA MET A 1 -13.61 -16.54 3.36
C MET A 1 -14.68 -15.99 2.42
N LEU A 2 -14.90 -14.69 2.39
CA LEU A 2 -15.88 -14.07 1.48
C LEU A 2 -15.60 -14.35 0.00
N SER A 3 -14.35 -14.29 -0.42
CA SER A 3 -13.95 -14.59 -1.80
C SER A 3 -14.30 -16.01 -2.24
N VAL A 4 -14.16 -16.99 -1.33
CA VAL A 4 -14.54 -18.39 -1.59
C VAL A 4 -16.06 -18.52 -1.70
N ILE A 5 -16.80 -17.90 -0.80
CA ILE A 5 -18.27 -17.94 -0.78
C ILE A 5 -18.85 -17.30 -2.06
N LEU A 6 -18.30 -16.18 -2.50
CA LEU A 6 -18.78 -15.45 -3.67
C LEU A 6 -18.10 -15.86 -4.99
N GLY A 7 -17.15 -16.82 -4.95
CA GLY A 7 -16.40 -17.24 -6.13
C GLY A 7 -15.54 -16.14 -6.74
N LEU A 8 -15.02 -15.24 -5.92
CA LEU A 8 -14.21 -14.11 -6.37
C LEU A 8 -12.77 -14.52 -6.66
N ALA A 9 -12.20 -13.98 -7.72
CA ALA A 9 -10.76 -14.04 -7.94
C ALA A 9 -10.04 -13.20 -6.88
N THR A 10 -8.87 -13.62 -6.44
CA THR A 10 -8.10 -12.98 -5.38
C THR A 10 -6.64 -12.87 -5.79
N LYS A 11 -6.04 -11.70 -5.58
CA LYS A 11 -4.58 -11.51 -5.72
C LYS A 11 -4.04 -10.76 -4.53
N GLN A 12 -2.88 -11.16 -4.05
CA GLN A 12 -2.12 -10.44 -3.05
C GLN A 12 -1.05 -9.59 -3.71
N VAL A 13 -0.91 -8.37 -3.23
CA VAL A 13 0.06 -7.40 -3.72
C VAL A 13 0.84 -6.84 -2.53
N ASP A 14 2.16 -6.80 -2.66
CA ASP A 14 3.07 -6.20 -1.70
C ASP A 14 3.67 -4.92 -2.29
N TYR A 15 3.58 -3.82 -1.55
CA TYR A 15 4.16 -2.54 -1.97
C TYR A 15 5.64 -2.49 -1.61
N THR A 16 6.48 -2.48 -2.63
CA THR A 16 7.93 -2.39 -2.47
C THR A 16 8.32 -1.03 -1.92
N LEU A 17 9.11 -1.02 -0.84
CA LEU A 17 9.56 0.20 -0.18
C LEU A 17 8.42 1.19 0.07
N ALA A 18 7.31 0.69 0.60
CA ALA A 18 6.06 1.43 0.76
C ALA A 18 6.26 2.82 1.38
N PHE A 19 7.01 2.89 2.48
CA PHE A 19 7.13 4.13 3.24
C PHE A 19 7.93 5.22 2.53
N VAL A 20 8.91 4.86 1.70
CA VAL A 20 9.74 5.85 1.00
C VAL A 20 9.00 6.58 -0.13
N HIS A 21 7.84 6.08 -0.52
CA HIS A 21 6.97 6.76 -1.49
C HIS A 21 6.10 7.85 -0.86
N ALA A 22 5.91 7.81 0.46
CA ALA A 22 5.11 8.79 1.19
C ALA A 22 5.96 9.93 1.73
N ASP A 23 5.47 11.17 1.58
CA ASP A 23 6.14 12.34 2.13
C ASP A 23 6.03 12.39 3.65
N VAL A 24 7.07 12.89 4.29
CA VAL A 24 7.05 13.20 5.73
C VAL A 24 6.41 14.58 5.88
N LYS A 25 5.29 14.65 6.58
CA LYS A 25 4.54 15.88 6.79
C LYS A 25 5.13 16.73 7.95
N GLU A 26 5.76 16.05 8.92
CA GLU A 26 6.41 16.72 10.04
C GLU A 26 7.91 16.95 9.76
N ASP A 27 8.50 17.92 10.45
CA ASP A 27 9.95 18.11 10.40
C ASP A 27 10.64 17.04 11.24
N VAL A 28 11.29 16.10 10.56
CA VAL A 28 12.04 15.01 11.19
C VAL A 28 13.51 15.13 10.80
N PHE A 29 14.35 15.21 11.81
CA PHE A 29 15.80 15.30 11.65
C PHE A 29 16.47 14.04 12.18
N VAL A 30 17.45 13.53 11.45
CA VAL A 30 18.26 12.37 11.86
C VAL A 30 19.73 12.72 11.84
N ARG A 31 20.48 12.12 12.76
CA ARG A 31 21.92 12.27 12.78
C ARG A 31 22.54 11.61 11.57
N MET A 32 23.61 12.20 11.05
CA MET A 32 24.39 11.56 10.01
C MET A 32 25.03 10.28 10.51
N ALA A 33 25.15 9.30 9.62
CA ALA A 33 25.80 8.04 9.94
C ALA A 33 27.26 8.29 10.31
N LYS A 34 27.77 7.43 11.23
CA LYS A 34 29.16 7.50 11.66
C LYS A 34 30.12 7.38 10.47
N GLY A 35 31.03 8.31 10.36
CA GLY A 35 31.95 8.41 9.21
C GLY A 35 31.49 9.35 8.11
N PHE A 36 30.25 9.84 8.17
CA PHE A 36 29.67 10.80 7.21
C PHE A 36 29.26 12.10 7.88
N GLU A 37 29.65 12.30 9.14
CA GLU A 37 29.27 13.47 9.92
C GLU A 37 29.88 14.73 9.33
N LYS A 38 29.05 15.77 9.23
CA LYS A 38 29.48 17.13 8.90
C LYS A 38 29.09 18.01 10.07
N GLN A 39 30.07 18.65 10.68
CA GLN A 39 29.88 19.47 11.88
C GLN A 39 28.82 20.56 11.63
N GLY A 40 27.86 20.65 12.54
CA GLY A 40 26.75 21.62 12.44
C GLY A 40 25.61 21.23 11.51
N TYR A 41 25.61 20.00 10.98
CA TYR A 41 24.58 19.52 10.06
C TYR A 41 23.90 18.26 10.57
N VAL A 42 22.61 18.12 10.22
CA VAL A 42 21.79 16.91 10.39
C VAL A 42 21.02 16.68 9.11
N TYR A 43 20.56 15.46 8.87
CA TYR A 43 19.66 15.17 7.75
C TYR A 43 18.22 15.54 8.12
N LYS A 44 17.54 16.22 7.20
CA LYS A 44 16.08 16.38 7.26
C LYS A 44 15.44 15.36 6.34
N LEU A 45 14.53 14.54 6.88
CA LEU A 45 13.82 13.54 6.08
C LEU A 45 12.77 14.23 5.20
N LYS A 46 12.77 13.88 3.91
CA LYS A 46 11.76 14.30 2.94
C LYS A 46 10.71 13.20 2.74
N LYS A 47 11.11 11.95 2.85
CA LYS A 47 10.25 10.78 2.70
C LYS A 47 10.20 9.96 3.97
N SER A 48 9.10 9.26 4.16
CA SER A 48 8.94 8.34 5.28
C SER A 48 9.91 7.17 5.16
N VAL A 49 10.39 6.70 6.29
CA VAL A 49 11.28 5.53 6.35
C VAL A 49 10.77 4.54 7.40
N TYR A 50 11.20 3.29 7.27
CA TYR A 50 10.88 2.27 8.27
C TYR A 50 11.50 2.67 9.61
N GLY A 51 10.75 2.43 10.69
CA GLY A 51 11.15 2.79 12.04
C GLY A 51 10.63 4.13 12.53
N LEU A 52 10.15 5.02 11.66
CA LEU A 52 9.43 6.21 12.09
C LEU A 52 8.02 5.84 12.56
N ARG A 53 7.61 6.44 13.67
CA ARG A 53 6.26 6.21 14.24
C ARG A 53 5.14 6.60 13.27
N GLN A 54 5.32 7.66 12.50
CA GLN A 54 4.34 8.21 11.57
C GLN A 54 4.39 7.60 10.17
N SER A 55 5.39 6.78 9.84
CA SER A 55 5.55 6.23 8.48
C SER A 55 4.35 5.37 8.03
N PRO A 56 3.79 4.48 8.85
CA PRO A 56 2.60 3.72 8.45
C PRO A 56 1.39 4.63 8.14
N LEU A 57 1.18 5.68 8.93
CA LEU A 57 0.10 6.63 8.71
C LEU A 57 0.31 7.45 7.44
N ASN A 58 1.52 7.92 7.20
CA ASN A 58 1.87 8.68 6.01
C ASN A 58 1.70 7.84 4.75
N PHE A 59 2.13 6.58 4.77
CA PHE A 59 1.92 5.65 3.67
C PHE A 59 0.44 5.36 3.45
N PHE A 60 -0.31 5.11 4.51
CA PHE A 60 -1.76 4.86 4.41
C PHE A 60 -2.49 6.03 3.76
N GLN A 61 -2.16 7.26 4.16
CA GLN A 61 -2.75 8.45 3.56
C GLN A 61 -2.40 8.59 2.08
N HIS A 62 -1.15 8.33 1.72
CA HIS A 62 -0.68 8.31 0.33
C HIS A 62 -1.41 7.25 -0.50
N LEU A 63 -1.56 6.04 0.03
CA LEU A 63 -2.29 4.96 -0.61
C LEU A 63 -3.77 5.30 -0.79
N LYS A 64 -4.39 5.84 0.26
CA LYS A 64 -5.79 6.27 0.21
C LYS A 64 -6.03 7.28 -0.92
N GLU A 65 -5.20 8.32 -1.00
CA GLU A 65 -5.29 9.32 -2.07
C GLU A 65 -5.15 8.70 -3.46
N GLY A 66 -4.20 7.78 -3.63
CA GLY A 66 -3.99 7.06 -4.88
C GLY A 66 -5.17 6.14 -5.25
N MET A 67 -5.76 5.49 -4.26
CA MET A 67 -6.93 4.62 -4.46
C MET A 67 -8.19 5.44 -4.81
N GLU A 68 -8.44 6.51 -4.08
CA GLU A 68 -9.58 7.39 -4.33
C GLU A 68 -9.51 8.04 -5.72
N ALA A 69 -8.32 8.42 -6.16
CA ALA A 69 -8.10 8.95 -7.51
C ALA A 69 -8.41 7.93 -8.62
N ARG A 70 -8.45 6.64 -8.28
CA ARG A 70 -8.78 5.54 -9.21
C ARG A 70 -10.20 5.01 -9.06
N GLY A 71 -11.05 5.74 -8.34
CA GLY A 71 -12.48 5.41 -8.20
C GLY A 71 -12.83 4.50 -7.04
N PHE A 72 -11.88 4.22 -6.15
CA PHE A 72 -12.19 3.52 -4.91
C PHE A 72 -12.82 4.43 -3.87
N VAL A 73 -13.71 3.88 -3.07
CA VAL A 73 -14.31 4.54 -1.92
C VAL A 73 -13.92 3.77 -0.67
N GLN A 74 -13.38 4.46 0.31
CA GLN A 74 -13.06 3.86 1.61
C GLN A 74 -14.35 3.51 2.35
N SER A 75 -14.40 2.30 2.93
CA SER A 75 -15.53 1.88 3.74
C SER A 75 -15.66 2.72 5.02
N LYS A 76 -16.88 3.05 5.41
CA LYS A 76 -17.17 3.75 6.65
C LYS A 76 -17.01 2.86 7.89
N HIS A 77 -17.11 1.56 7.70
CA HIS A 77 -17.04 0.58 8.79
C HIS A 77 -15.62 0.07 9.03
N ASP A 78 -14.82 -0.02 7.96
CA ASP A 78 -13.44 -0.49 8.03
C ASP A 78 -12.54 0.40 7.16
N PRO A 79 -11.65 1.20 7.77
CA PRO A 79 -10.78 2.12 7.02
C PRO A 79 -9.77 1.40 6.13
N CYS A 80 -9.51 0.11 6.34
CA CYS A 80 -8.62 -0.69 5.49
C CYS A 80 -9.31 -1.23 4.24
N LEU A 81 -10.63 -1.11 4.13
CA LEU A 81 -11.43 -1.64 3.03
C LEU A 81 -11.76 -0.54 2.02
N PHE A 82 -11.36 -0.75 0.78
CA PHE A 82 -11.65 0.14 -0.35
C PHE A 82 -12.48 -0.61 -1.38
N ILE A 83 -13.52 0.02 -1.88
CA ILE A 83 -14.48 -0.58 -2.80
C ILE A 83 -14.61 0.27 -4.06
N SER A 84 -14.51 -0.38 -5.21
CA SER A 84 -14.87 0.21 -6.52
C SER A 84 -15.97 -0.62 -7.18
N ASP A 85 -16.40 -0.22 -8.36
CA ASP A 85 -17.48 -0.92 -9.07
C ASP A 85 -17.17 -2.40 -9.35
N LYS A 86 -15.90 -2.72 -9.59
CA LYS A 86 -15.49 -4.06 -10.01
C LYS A 86 -14.52 -4.75 -9.06
N VAL A 87 -13.82 -4.00 -8.24
CA VAL A 87 -12.73 -4.50 -7.41
C VAL A 87 -12.91 -4.06 -5.97
N ILE A 88 -12.67 -5.00 -5.04
CA ILE A 88 -12.59 -4.73 -3.62
C ILE A 88 -11.13 -4.89 -3.21
N CYS A 89 -10.62 -3.98 -2.40
CA CYS A 89 -9.25 -4.01 -1.90
C CYS A 89 -9.26 -3.93 -0.38
N LEU A 90 -8.59 -4.88 0.26
CA LEU A 90 -8.31 -4.85 1.69
C LEU A 90 -6.82 -4.57 1.88
N CYS A 91 -6.49 -3.44 2.52
CA CYS A 91 -5.12 -2.99 2.71
C CYS A 91 -4.70 -3.09 4.17
N TYR A 92 -3.53 -3.66 4.41
CA TYR A 92 -2.89 -3.65 5.72
C TYR A 92 -1.43 -3.29 5.57
N VAL A 93 -1.07 -2.07 5.99
CA VAL A 93 0.28 -1.48 5.84
C VAL A 93 0.72 -1.54 4.38
N ASP A 94 1.67 -2.42 4.06
CA ASP A 94 2.24 -2.60 2.72
C ASP A 94 1.70 -3.83 1.97
N ASP A 95 0.78 -4.60 2.60
CA ASP A 95 0.12 -5.74 1.99
C ASP A 95 -1.32 -5.40 1.61
N CYS A 96 -1.71 -5.76 0.40
CA CYS A 96 -3.09 -5.59 -0.08
C CYS A 96 -3.62 -6.88 -0.70
N LEU A 97 -4.89 -7.16 -0.44
CA LEU A 97 -5.66 -8.20 -1.13
C LEU A 97 -6.68 -7.56 -2.04
N PHE A 98 -6.68 -7.98 -3.30
CA PHE A 98 -7.66 -7.56 -4.29
C PHE A 98 -8.63 -8.69 -4.60
N PHE A 99 -9.91 -8.36 -4.63
CA PHE A 99 -11.00 -9.29 -4.93
C PHE A 99 -11.82 -8.75 -6.11
N ALA A 100 -12.13 -9.58 -7.07
CA ALA A 100 -13.04 -9.26 -8.17
C ALA A 100 -13.69 -10.51 -8.73
N LYS A 101 -14.77 -10.35 -9.49
CA LYS A 101 -15.39 -11.47 -10.20
C LYS A 101 -14.46 -12.04 -11.24
N ASP A 102 -13.74 -11.19 -11.96
CA ASP A 102 -12.77 -11.55 -12.99
C ASP A 102 -11.37 -11.12 -12.59
N SER A 103 -10.39 -12.00 -12.76
CA SER A 103 -8.98 -11.68 -12.49
C SER A 103 -8.44 -10.58 -13.40
N THR A 104 -9.02 -10.42 -14.58
CA THR A 104 -8.65 -9.34 -15.52
C THR A 104 -8.94 -7.95 -14.95
N ASP A 105 -10.00 -7.79 -14.18
CA ASP A 105 -10.32 -6.52 -13.50
C ASP A 105 -9.25 -6.17 -12.45
N ILE A 106 -8.75 -7.18 -11.72
CA ILE A 106 -7.64 -7.00 -10.77
C ILE A 106 -6.36 -6.61 -11.51
N ASP A 107 -6.04 -7.29 -12.62
CA ASP A 107 -4.85 -7.00 -13.41
C ASP A 107 -4.87 -5.58 -13.97
N ALA A 108 -6.02 -5.14 -14.46
CA ALA A 108 -6.21 -3.77 -14.95
C ALA A 108 -6.01 -2.74 -13.85
N MET A 109 -6.48 -3.02 -12.64
CA MET A 109 -6.30 -2.14 -11.49
C MET A 109 -4.83 -2.09 -11.05
N ILE A 110 -4.14 -3.22 -11.01
CA ILE A 110 -2.70 -3.28 -10.68
C ILE A 110 -1.89 -2.47 -11.69
N GLU A 111 -2.16 -2.61 -12.97
CA GLU A 111 -1.51 -1.80 -14.02
C GLU A 111 -1.79 -0.31 -13.84
N SER A 112 -3.01 0.06 -13.46
CA SER A 112 -3.36 1.45 -13.13
C SER A 112 -2.53 1.97 -11.96
N LEU A 113 -2.31 1.17 -10.91
CA LEU A 113 -1.50 1.55 -9.76
C LEU A 113 -0.02 1.76 -10.10
N ARG A 114 0.48 1.07 -11.12
CA ARG A 114 1.86 1.23 -11.60
C ARG A 114 2.08 2.46 -12.48
N ARG A 115 1.00 3.03 -13.03
CA ARG A 115 1.11 4.22 -13.89
C ARG A 115 1.53 5.46 -13.08
N PRO A 116 2.31 6.37 -13.68
CA PRO A 116 2.80 7.56 -12.99
C PRO A 116 1.70 8.54 -12.57
N GLU A 117 0.56 8.51 -13.24
CA GLU A 117 -0.56 9.38 -12.91
C GLU A 117 -1.79 8.60 -12.46
N PRO A 118 -2.46 9.07 -11.40
CA PRO A 118 -2.13 10.22 -10.54
C PRO A 118 -0.92 10.00 -9.62
N THR A 119 -0.57 8.75 -9.33
CA THR A 119 0.56 8.39 -8.47
C THR A 119 1.00 6.96 -8.79
N ALA A 120 2.29 6.76 -9.06
CA ALA A 120 2.84 5.44 -9.27
C ALA A 120 3.14 4.73 -7.96
N PHE A 121 2.81 3.45 -7.89
CA PHE A 121 3.19 2.55 -6.80
C PHE A 121 4.07 1.43 -7.33
N ASP A 122 5.18 1.17 -6.66
CA ASP A 122 5.98 -0.02 -6.88
C ASP A 122 5.38 -1.18 -6.10
N LEU A 123 4.98 -2.22 -6.82
CA LEU A 123 4.32 -3.35 -6.19
C LEU A 123 4.71 -4.67 -6.86
N ASN A 124 4.75 -5.71 -6.05
CA ASN A 124 4.96 -7.07 -6.46
C ASN A 124 3.66 -7.85 -6.29
N ILE A 125 3.34 -8.66 -7.29
CA ILE A 125 2.20 -9.58 -7.22
C ILE A 125 2.70 -10.88 -6.60
N GLU A 126 2.02 -11.35 -5.57
CA GLU A 126 2.25 -12.68 -5.00
C GLU A 126 1.26 -13.67 -5.61
N ASP A 127 1.78 -14.69 -6.28
CA ASP A 127 0.96 -15.70 -6.96
C ASP A 127 0.21 -16.60 -5.98
N ASP A 128 0.74 -16.75 -4.77
CA ASP A 128 0.13 -17.59 -3.74
C ASP A 128 -0.35 -16.75 -2.54
N VAL A 129 -1.66 -16.68 -2.37
CA VAL A 129 -2.32 -15.93 -1.29
C VAL A 129 -2.39 -16.79 -0.03
N ALA A 130 -1.27 -17.36 0.40
CA ALA A 130 -1.25 -18.31 1.52
C ALA A 130 -1.01 -17.66 2.89
N GLY A 131 -0.47 -16.46 2.96
CA GLY A 131 0.04 -15.88 4.21
C GLY A 131 -0.33 -14.44 4.51
N PHE A 132 -1.50 -13.95 4.11
CA PHE A 132 -1.91 -12.59 4.42
C PHE A 132 -2.14 -12.41 5.92
N LEU A 133 -1.47 -11.42 6.53
CA LEU A 133 -1.52 -11.13 7.97
C LEU A 133 -1.16 -12.32 8.87
N GLY A 134 -0.31 -13.23 8.39
CA GLY A 134 0.04 -14.45 9.12
C GLY A 134 -1.07 -15.50 9.18
N ILE A 135 -2.15 -15.30 8.44
CA ILE A 135 -3.26 -16.24 8.34
C ILE A 135 -3.08 -17.06 7.06
N LEU A 136 -3.09 -18.39 7.21
CA LEU A 136 -3.10 -19.27 6.06
C LEU A 136 -4.47 -19.21 5.39
N MET A 137 -4.47 -18.88 4.11
CA MET A 137 -5.68 -18.92 3.29
C MET A 137 -5.61 -20.09 2.34
N SER A 138 -6.65 -20.92 2.35
CA SER A 138 -6.82 -22.01 1.40
C SER A 138 -8.10 -21.83 0.60
N LYS A 139 -8.03 -22.18 -0.64
CA LYS A 139 -9.21 -22.21 -1.51
C LYS A 139 -9.94 -23.53 -1.36
#